data_da33428c77f62f92895aef035664edeb
#
_entry.id   da33428c77f62f92895aef035664edeb
#
_cell.length_a   1.000
_cell.length_b   1.000
_cell.length_c   1.000
_cell.angle_alpha   90.00
_cell.angle_beta   90.00
_cell.angle_gamma   90.00
#
_symmetry.space_group_name_H-M   'P 1'
#
loop_
_entity.id
_entity.type
_entity.pdbx_description
1 polymer ?
#
loop_
_entity_poly.entity_id
_entity_poly.type
_entity_poly.pdbx_seq_one_letter_code
_entity_poly.pdbx_strand_id
1 'polypeptide(L)'
;MQTLNFGIVPGLSGAEQAQLRDLADTYNYHQGRNARKETYYEGHISLADVNLGIALPQGLRGLEVGCSWGQKAVDVLAARSMFDGFVGAGGNLDGLARLVADNRLLAEYAKACRDELKYGCVFATLSADPAIGCRVRFHSPATAAALWNGEKGRIDCGLAIIDTVRDEHFEGVWRPCLVNFYTDNAVIVLRCHGSLWMAERHANKMGRPLMEPLIWNATNSKPFGRSRLKKPIRALIDDYVRTAANAAIALEFDTTPQKYILGVTDEQYDAIVSNKFKTYMGALMAATSNPETGANPVFGQLAQGNLQPHVEKMRMTATQFAAATGLTVTDVGVVNDANPTSSDAILAQSQTLVLLAQQLNTGNGDALRTIACMAQAVARGCTLAELTEDEAGIMAHFKNPAMPSVAVTADAAIKIASERHEFASTDTFLEMIGFDQADIRRIKVQEQRVRGQQILMETEDADNSPDME
;
A
#
# COMPACT_ATOMS: atom_id res chain seq x y z
N MET A 1 -6.53 21.29 3.75
CA MET A 1 -6.51 20.74 2.37
C MET A 1 -6.53 21.90 1.41
N GLN A 2 -5.53 21.97 0.53
CA GLN A 2 -5.49 23.02 -0.49
C GLN A 2 -6.41 22.64 -1.64
N THR A 3 -7.31 23.55 -2.00
CA THR A 3 -8.07 23.50 -3.25
C THR A 3 -7.19 23.97 -4.40
N LEU A 4 -7.16 23.19 -5.47
CA LEU A 4 -6.46 23.56 -6.68
C LEU A 4 -7.37 24.49 -7.49
N ASN A 5 -6.88 25.68 -7.80
CA ASN A 5 -7.56 26.65 -8.65
C ASN A 5 -6.53 27.36 -9.53
N PHE A 6 -6.71 27.28 -10.83
CA PHE A 6 -5.77 27.86 -11.79
C PHE A 6 -6.25 29.20 -12.36
N GLY A 7 -7.54 29.55 -12.22
CA GLY A 7 -8.10 30.69 -12.91
C GLY A 7 -7.96 30.61 -14.42
N ILE A 8 -7.70 31.76 -15.08
CA ILE A 8 -7.36 31.81 -16.51
C ILE A 8 -5.84 31.78 -16.63
N VAL A 9 -5.31 30.78 -17.33
CA VAL A 9 -3.87 30.61 -17.55
C VAL A 9 -3.52 31.10 -18.96
N PRO A 10 -2.72 32.16 -19.11
CA PRO A 10 -2.28 32.63 -20.40
C PRO A 10 -1.49 31.56 -21.17
N GLY A 11 -1.71 31.47 -22.48
CA GLY A 11 -1.01 30.49 -23.34
C GLY A 11 -1.72 29.13 -23.48
N LEU A 12 -2.84 28.90 -22.79
CA LEU A 12 -3.70 27.74 -23.01
C LEU A 12 -4.81 28.05 -24.01
N SER A 13 -5.13 27.08 -24.85
CA SER A 13 -6.35 27.12 -25.68
C SER A 13 -7.61 26.99 -24.82
N GLY A 14 -8.78 27.38 -25.36
CA GLY A 14 -10.05 27.25 -24.64
C GLY A 14 -10.36 25.81 -24.22
N ALA A 15 -10.01 24.82 -25.05
CA ALA A 15 -10.20 23.39 -24.75
C ALA A 15 -9.26 22.93 -23.61
N GLU A 16 -7.99 23.31 -23.65
CA GLU A 16 -7.03 22.99 -22.59
C GLU A 16 -7.40 23.65 -21.25
N GLN A 17 -7.91 24.90 -21.31
CA GLN A 17 -8.39 25.58 -20.10
C GLN A 17 -9.61 24.85 -19.49
N ALA A 18 -10.52 24.32 -20.32
CA ALA A 18 -11.64 23.50 -19.84
C ALA A 18 -11.15 22.20 -19.21
N GLN A 19 -10.28 21.46 -19.90
CA GLN A 19 -9.67 20.23 -19.37
C GLN A 19 -8.94 20.47 -18.03
N LEU A 20 -8.17 21.54 -17.93
CA LEU A 20 -7.44 21.89 -16.70
C LEU A 20 -8.39 22.20 -15.54
N ARG A 21 -9.53 22.83 -15.82
CA ARG A 21 -10.59 23.09 -14.82
C ARG A 21 -11.22 21.76 -14.37
N ASP A 22 -11.61 20.89 -15.29
CA ASP A 22 -12.20 19.59 -14.97
C ASP A 22 -11.25 18.71 -14.14
N LEU A 23 -9.93 18.78 -14.44
CA LEU A 23 -8.89 18.12 -13.67
C LEU A 23 -8.77 18.68 -12.25
N ALA A 24 -8.80 20.01 -12.10
CA ALA A 24 -8.77 20.67 -10.79
C ALA A 24 -10.01 20.28 -9.96
N ASP A 25 -11.19 20.28 -10.56
CA ASP A 25 -12.44 19.87 -9.91
C ASP A 25 -12.40 18.42 -9.50
N THR A 26 -11.90 17.52 -10.37
CA THR A 26 -11.69 16.10 -10.07
C THR A 26 -10.73 15.92 -8.91
N TYR A 27 -9.58 16.60 -8.92
CA TYR A 27 -8.61 16.59 -7.84
C TYR A 27 -9.24 17.01 -6.51
N ASN A 28 -9.89 18.18 -6.48
CA ASN A 28 -10.52 18.75 -5.29
C ASN A 28 -11.62 17.83 -4.74
N TYR A 29 -12.46 17.27 -5.61
CA TYR A 29 -13.55 16.35 -5.22
C TYR A 29 -13.03 15.09 -4.50
N HIS A 30 -11.85 14.59 -4.88
CA HIS A 30 -11.30 13.38 -4.30
C HIS A 30 -10.47 13.61 -3.04
N GLN A 31 -10.00 14.83 -2.74
CA GLN A 31 -9.09 15.12 -1.61
C GLN A 31 -9.65 14.67 -0.26
N GLY A 32 -10.90 15.00 0.05
CA GLY A 32 -11.53 14.60 1.32
C GLY A 32 -11.68 13.09 1.48
N ARG A 33 -11.91 12.39 0.37
CA ARG A 33 -11.97 10.91 0.37
C ARG A 33 -10.59 10.29 0.51
N ASN A 34 -9.59 10.87 -0.11
CA ASN A 34 -8.20 10.40 -0.05
C ASN A 34 -7.62 10.62 1.35
N ALA A 35 -7.83 11.80 1.95
CA ALA A 35 -7.43 12.06 3.33
C ALA A 35 -8.06 11.07 4.33
N ARG A 36 -9.34 10.75 4.15
CA ARG A 36 -10.00 9.72 4.99
C ARG A 36 -9.34 8.36 4.84
N LYS A 37 -8.95 7.94 3.62
CA LYS A 37 -8.23 6.67 3.41
C LYS A 37 -6.86 6.70 4.09
N GLU A 38 -6.16 7.84 4.05
CA GLU A 38 -4.89 8.05 4.74
C GLU A 38 -5.05 7.84 6.25
N THR A 39 -6.04 8.49 6.87
CA THR A 39 -6.34 8.35 8.30
C THR A 39 -6.53 6.88 8.71
N TYR A 40 -7.27 6.09 7.91
CA TYR A 40 -7.46 4.67 8.19
C TYR A 40 -6.20 3.84 7.91
N TYR A 41 -5.38 4.21 6.95
CA TYR A 41 -4.12 3.55 6.67
C TYR A 41 -3.11 3.77 7.80
N GLU A 42 -2.95 5.02 8.23
CA GLU A 42 -2.03 5.40 9.32
C GLU A 42 -2.54 4.98 10.72
N GLY A 43 -3.80 4.56 10.82
CA GLY A 43 -4.40 4.14 12.09
C GLY A 43 -4.74 5.28 13.04
N HIS A 44 -4.69 6.54 12.58
CA HIS A 44 -5.05 7.74 13.35
C HIS A 44 -6.57 7.92 13.45
N ILE A 45 -7.27 6.90 13.99
CA ILE A 45 -8.71 6.94 14.15
C ILE A 45 -9.03 7.55 15.51
N SER A 46 -9.56 8.78 15.51
CA SER A 46 -10.00 9.44 16.74
C SER A 46 -11.27 8.78 17.28
N LEU A 47 -11.33 8.55 18.59
CA LEU A 47 -12.56 8.11 19.26
C LEU A 47 -13.72 9.12 19.14
N ALA A 48 -13.41 10.39 18.90
CA ALA A 48 -14.40 11.41 18.58
C ALA A 48 -15.12 11.15 17.25
N ASP A 49 -14.44 10.51 16.29
CA ASP A 49 -15.01 10.11 15.01
C ASP A 49 -15.84 8.83 15.12
N VAL A 50 -15.62 8.06 16.19
CA VAL A 50 -16.35 6.85 16.52
C VAL A 50 -17.40 7.21 17.59
N ASN A 51 -18.66 7.43 17.16
CA ASN A 51 -19.74 7.74 18.10
C ASN A 51 -19.98 6.55 19.05
N LEU A 52 -19.43 6.63 20.28
CA LEU A 52 -19.52 5.58 21.29
C LEU A 52 -20.93 5.50 21.93
N GLY A 53 -21.79 6.51 21.76
CA GLY A 53 -23.10 6.57 22.40
C GLY A 53 -23.05 6.67 23.94
N ILE A 54 -21.89 6.83 24.53
CA ILE A 54 -21.62 6.92 25.97
C ILE A 54 -20.92 8.25 26.26
N ALA A 55 -21.29 8.90 27.35
CA ALA A 55 -20.54 10.06 27.86
C ALA A 55 -19.19 9.58 28.42
N LEU A 56 -18.12 9.81 27.71
CA LEU A 56 -16.76 9.50 28.16
C LEU A 56 -16.39 10.38 29.37
N PRO A 57 -15.94 9.78 30.50
CA PRO A 57 -15.32 10.55 31.59
C PRO A 57 -14.19 11.41 31.06
N GLN A 58 -14.01 12.62 31.66
CA GLN A 58 -12.98 13.57 31.18
C GLN A 58 -11.58 12.98 31.11
N GLY A 59 -11.22 12.10 32.06
CA GLY A 59 -9.93 11.41 32.12
C GLY A 59 -9.67 10.40 30.99
N LEU A 60 -10.73 9.89 30.35
CA LEU A 60 -10.64 8.88 29.28
C LEU A 60 -10.80 9.48 27.88
N ARG A 61 -10.98 10.81 27.75
CA ARG A 61 -11.12 11.49 26.44
C ARG A 61 -9.83 11.44 25.60
N GLY A 62 -8.69 11.23 26.23
CA GLY A 62 -7.39 11.07 25.58
C GLY A 62 -6.99 9.61 25.32
N LEU A 63 -7.89 8.64 25.51
CA LEU A 63 -7.59 7.24 25.23
C LEU A 63 -7.43 7.04 23.71
N GLU A 64 -6.24 6.66 23.31
CA GLU A 64 -5.92 6.29 21.94
C GLU A 64 -5.97 4.77 21.80
N VAL A 65 -6.74 4.29 20.83
CA VAL A 65 -6.80 2.86 20.49
C VAL A 65 -6.10 2.67 19.17
N GLY A 66 -4.92 2.08 19.22
CA GLY A 66 -4.14 1.75 18.02
C GLY A 66 -4.79 0.61 17.22
N CYS A 67 -4.97 0.80 15.92
CA CYS A 67 -5.44 -0.25 15.00
C CYS A 67 -4.68 -0.20 13.69
N SER A 68 -3.81 -1.18 13.46
CA SER A 68 -2.99 -1.27 12.23
C SER A 68 -3.68 -2.05 11.10
N TRP A 69 -4.96 -2.36 11.20
CA TRP A 69 -5.65 -3.18 10.20
C TRP A 69 -5.75 -2.50 8.84
N GLY A 70 -5.88 -1.18 8.80
CA GLY A 70 -5.87 -0.43 7.54
C GLY A 70 -4.54 -0.58 6.80
N GLN A 71 -3.43 -0.46 7.51
CA GLN A 71 -2.09 -0.70 6.98
C GLN A 71 -1.92 -2.17 6.56
N LYS A 72 -2.31 -3.12 7.39
CA LYS A 72 -2.26 -4.56 7.07
C LYS A 72 -3.04 -4.91 5.79
N ALA A 73 -4.23 -4.34 5.60
CA ALA A 73 -5.04 -4.56 4.41
C ALA A 73 -4.32 -4.15 3.11
N VAL A 74 -3.44 -3.17 3.17
CA VAL A 74 -2.67 -2.66 2.02
C VAL A 74 -1.33 -3.36 1.91
N ASP A 75 -0.52 -3.32 2.97
CA ASP A 75 0.90 -3.69 2.93
C ASP A 75 1.12 -5.18 2.71
N VAL A 76 0.28 -6.06 3.27
CA VAL A 76 0.42 -7.51 3.09
C VAL A 76 0.20 -7.91 1.63
N LEU A 77 -0.76 -7.29 0.93
CA LEU A 77 -0.94 -7.55 -0.50
C LEU A 77 0.16 -6.89 -1.33
N ALA A 78 0.54 -5.64 -1.02
CA ALA A 78 1.62 -4.94 -1.71
C ALA A 78 2.95 -5.71 -1.63
N ALA A 79 3.26 -6.29 -0.47
CA ALA A 79 4.47 -7.09 -0.27
C ALA A 79 4.51 -8.36 -1.13
N ARG A 80 3.36 -8.85 -1.61
CA ARG A 80 3.28 -9.99 -2.52
C ARG A 80 3.38 -9.62 -4.00
N SER A 81 3.27 -8.34 -4.34
CA SER A 81 3.42 -7.81 -5.69
C SER A 81 4.82 -7.21 -5.85
N MET A 82 5.80 -8.07 -6.12
CA MET A 82 7.20 -7.67 -6.27
C MET A 82 7.59 -7.62 -7.75
N PHE A 83 7.66 -6.41 -8.30
CA PHE A 83 8.23 -6.17 -9.63
C PHE A 83 9.72 -6.46 -9.61
N ASP A 84 10.22 -7.23 -10.58
CA ASP A 84 11.62 -7.69 -10.68
C ASP A 84 12.31 -7.24 -11.96
N GLY A 85 11.68 -6.41 -12.76
CA GLY A 85 12.22 -5.89 -13.99
C GLY A 85 11.38 -6.22 -15.22
N PHE A 86 11.99 -6.07 -16.40
CA PHE A 86 11.35 -6.37 -17.68
C PHE A 86 12.03 -7.55 -18.35
N VAL A 87 11.25 -8.37 -19.04
CA VAL A 87 11.70 -9.45 -19.91
C VAL A 87 11.19 -9.21 -21.32
N GLY A 88 11.95 -9.66 -22.34
CA GLY A 88 11.58 -9.48 -23.73
C GLY A 88 11.91 -10.69 -24.58
N ALA A 89 11.28 -10.79 -25.74
CA ALA A 89 11.44 -11.90 -26.66
C ALA A 89 12.83 -11.94 -27.37
N GLY A 90 13.54 -10.82 -27.44
CA GLY A 90 14.75 -10.65 -28.25
C GLY A 90 16.09 -10.49 -27.49
N GLY A 91 16.14 -10.63 -26.19
CA GLY A 91 17.39 -10.71 -25.42
C GLY A 91 18.18 -9.43 -25.23
N ASN A 92 17.85 -8.30 -25.88
CA ASN A 92 18.54 -7.01 -25.67
C ASN A 92 17.81 -6.14 -24.65
N LEU A 93 17.97 -6.46 -23.37
CA LEU A 93 17.30 -5.79 -22.26
C LEU A 93 18.18 -4.73 -21.56
N ASP A 94 19.37 -4.43 -22.11
CA ASP A 94 20.33 -3.50 -21.46
C ASP A 94 19.76 -2.09 -21.26
N GLY A 95 19.04 -1.58 -22.25
CA GLY A 95 18.37 -0.28 -22.15
C GLY A 95 17.27 -0.26 -21.08
N LEU A 96 16.50 -1.36 -20.97
CA LEU A 96 15.46 -1.51 -19.95
C LEU A 96 16.06 -1.72 -18.56
N ALA A 97 17.16 -2.46 -18.45
CA ALA A 97 17.88 -2.63 -17.19
C ALA A 97 18.39 -1.28 -16.65
N ARG A 98 18.91 -0.42 -17.55
CA ARG A 98 19.31 0.96 -17.21
C ARG A 98 18.09 1.79 -16.79
N LEU A 99 17.00 1.75 -17.54
CA LEU A 99 15.76 2.44 -17.17
C LEU A 99 15.30 2.08 -15.76
N VAL A 100 15.32 0.78 -15.41
CA VAL A 100 14.96 0.27 -14.08
C VAL A 100 15.93 0.80 -13.03
N ALA A 101 17.25 0.74 -13.27
CA ALA A 101 18.27 1.15 -12.32
C ALA A 101 18.27 2.67 -12.09
N ASP A 102 18.30 3.46 -13.18
CA ASP A 102 18.41 4.92 -13.13
C ASP A 102 17.19 5.58 -12.51
N ASN A 103 16.00 5.00 -12.71
CA ASN A 103 14.75 5.44 -12.10
C ASN A 103 14.44 4.74 -10.78
N ARG A 104 15.26 3.78 -10.31
CA ARG A 104 15.01 2.97 -9.10
C ARG A 104 13.63 2.33 -9.13
N LEU A 105 13.19 1.86 -10.30
CA LEU A 105 11.80 1.44 -10.52
C LEU A 105 11.35 0.33 -9.57
N LEU A 106 12.23 -0.55 -9.10
CA LEU A 106 11.87 -1.59 -8.14
C LEU A 106 11.38 -0.98 -6.82
N ALA A 107 12.12 0.00 -6.28
CA ALA A 107 11.75 0.68 -5.04
C ALA A 107 10.55 1.63 -5.23
N GLU A 108 10.52 2.36 -6.34
CA GLU A 108 9.43 3.28 -6.65
C GLU A 108 8.12 2.54 -6.93
N TYR A 109 8.17 1.37 -7.59
CA TYR A 109 7.02 0.50 -7.78
C TYR A 109 6.45 0.01 -6.44
N ALA A 110 7.30 -0.39 -5.50
CA ALA A 110 6.85 -0.85 -4.17
C ALA A 110 6.09 0.25 -3.40
N LYS A 111 6.48 1.53 -3.55
CA LYS A 111 5.74 2.67 -3.00
C LYS A 111 4.44 2.90 -3.78
N ALA A 112 4.52 2.89 -5.11
CA ALA A 112 3.38 3.08 -6.00
C ALA A 112 2.29 2.03 -5.76
N CYS A 113 2.67 0.76 -5.59
CA CYS A 113 1.75 -0.33 -5.31
C CYS A 113 0.97 -0.14 -3.99
N ARG A 114 1.61 0.38 -2.92
CA ARG A 114 0.91 0.75 -1.68
C ARG A 114 -0.10 1.87 -1.92
N ASP A 115 0.30 2.92 -2.61
CA ASP A 115 -0.59 4.04 -2.94
C ASP A 115 -1.75 3.61 -3.85
N GLU A 116 -1.49 2.76 -4.83
CA GLU A 116 -2.51 2.15 -5.68
C GLU A 116 -3.56 1.40 -4.86
N LEU A 117 -3.14 0.52 -3.95
CA LEU A 117 -4.05 -0.24 -3.09
C LEU A 117 -4.78 0.65 -2.09
N LYS A 118 -4.10 1.68 -1.56
CA LYS A 118 -4.66 2.65 -0.62
C LYS A 118 -5.70 3.55 -1.27
N TYR A 119 -5.42 4.10 -2.46
CA TYR A 119 -6.29 5.07 -3.12
C TYR A 119 -7.18 4.47 -4.21
N GLY A 120 -6.77 3.37 -4.83
CA GLY A 120 -7.43 2.71 -5.97
C GLY A 120 -6.66 2.82 -7.27
N CYS A 121 -5.82 3.84 -7.42
CA CYS A 121 -4.90 4.02 -8.53
C CYS A 121 -3.68 4.85 -8.09
N VAL A 122 -2.64 4.82 -8.91
CA VAL A 122 -1.47 5.69 -8.85
C VAL A 122 -1.09 6.06 -10.28
N PHE A 123 -0.47 7.21 -10.49
CA PHE A 123 -0.17 7.73 -11.82
C PHE A 123 1.35 7.76 -12.04
N ALA A 124 1.83 7.06 -13.05
CA ALA A 124 3.19 7.18 -13.53
C ALA A 124 3.25 8.32 -14.57
N THR A 125 4.21 9.23 -14.41
CA THR A 125 4.48 10.31 -15.38
C THR A 125 5.86 10.16 -15.96
N LEU A 126 6.00 10.51 -17.23
CA LEU A 126 7.26 10.41 -17.96
C LEU A 126 7.72 11.79 -18.43
N SER A 127 9.03 12.02 -18.40
CA SER A 127 9.66 13.21 -18.93
C SER A 127 11.03 12.88 -19.52
N ALA A 128 11.42 13.56 -20.60
CA ALA A 128 12.77 13.46 -21.12
C ALA A 128 13.78 13.99 -20.09
N ASP A 129 14.87 13.28 -19.89
CA ASP A 129 15.95 13.65 -18.99
C ASP A 129 17.30 13.45 -19.74
N PRO A 130 18.11 14.51 -19.91
CA PRO A 130 19.37 14.41 -20.65
C PRO A 130 20.37 13.42 -20.05
N ALA A 131 20.30 13.16 -18.75
CA ALA A 131 21.26 12.29 -18.06
C ALA A 131 20.91 10.80 -18.19
N ILE A 132 19.62 10.46 -18.16
CA ILE A 132 19.11 9.08 -18.09
C ILE A 132 18.15 8.72 -19.24
N GLY A 133 17.98 9.61 -20.21
CA GLY A 133 17.07 9.47 -21.34
C GLY A 133 15.60 9.73 -20.96
N CYS A 134 15.05 8.98 -20.05
CA CYS A 134 13.67 9.16 -19.57
C CYS A 134 13.59 9.03 -18.05
N ARG A 135 12.93 9.98 -17.42
CA ARG A 135 12.58 9.95 -16.00
C ARG A 135 11.14 9.51 -15.81
N VAL A 136 10.96 8.48 -14.99
CA VAL A 136 9.65 7.98 -14.58
C VAL A 136 9.41 8.36 -13.12
N ARG A 137 8.24 8.92 -12.81
CA ARG A 137 7.83 9.28 -11.44
C ARG A 137 6.42 8.79 -11.18
N PHE A 138 6.18 8.27 -9.98
CA PHE A 138 4.85 7.90 -9.53
C PHE A 138 4.25 8.99 -8.63
N HIS A 139 2.97 9.27 -8.85
CA HIS A 139 2.21 10.28 -8.12
C HIS A 139 0.93 9.64 -7.59
N SER A 140 0.70 9.76 -6.28
CA SER A 140 -0.56 9.33 -5.69
C SER A 140 -1.71 10.27 -6.07
N PRO A 141 -2.98 9.85 -5.95
CA PRO A 141 -4.13 10.73 -6.15
C PRO A 141 -4.24 11.88 -5.13
N ALA A 142 -3.35 11.93 -4.15
CA ALA A 142 -3.19 13.09 -3.28
C ALA A 142 -2.45 14.25 -3.97
N THR A 143 -1.65 13.96 -5.00
CA THR A 143 -0.84 14.95 -5.75
C THR A 143 -1.10 14.95 -7.25
N ALA A 144 -1.96 14.07 -7.77
CA ALA A 144 -2.26 13.95 -9.19
C ALA A 144 -3.73 13.65 -9.45
N ALA A 145 -4.20 13.99 -10.64
CA ALA A 145 -5.52 13.63 -11.14
C ALA A 145 -5.48 13.41 -12.66
N ALA A 146 -6.41 12.61 -13.18
CA ALA A 146 -6.55 12.37 -14.60
C ALA A 146 -8.02 12.24 -14.99
N LEU A 147 -8.32 12.52 -16.26
CA LEU A 147 -9.61 12.25 -16.90
C LEU A 147 -9.47 11.01 -17.78
N TRP A 148 -10.50 10.17 -17.77
CA TRP A 148 -10.55 8.93 -18.56
C TRP A 148 -11.30 9.13 -19.85
N ASN A 149 -10.74 8.66 -20.95
CA ASN A 149 -11.41 8.61 -22.23
C ASN A 149 -11.95 7.18 -22.47
N GLY A 150 -13.27 7.03 -22.47
CA GLY A 150 -13.91 5.72 -22.64
C GLY A 150 -13.77 5.13 -24.05
N GLU A 151 -13.66 5.96 -25.09
CA GLU A 151 -13.45 5.49 -26.46
C GLU A 151 -12.04 4.97 -26.68
N LYS A 152 -11.04 5.69 -26.13
CA LYS A 152 -9.63 5.33 -26.27
C LYS A 152 -9.20 4.27 -25.24
N GLY A 153 -10.00 4.02 -24.19
CA GLY A 153 -9.67 3.11 -23.09
C GLY A 153 -8.44 3.52 -22.28
N ARG A 154 -8.13 4.83 -22.21
CA ARG A 154 -6.92 5.37 -21.54
C ARG A 154 -7.18 6.76 -20.97
N ILE A 155 -6.17 7.30 -20.29
CA ILE A 155 -6.19 8.70 -19.86
C ILE A 155 -6.30 9.63 -21.07
N ASP A 156 -7.19 10.60 -21.03
CA ASP A 156 -7.35 11.68 -22.01
C ASP A 156 -6.42 12.86 -21.70
N CYS A 157 -6.39 13.28 -20.45
CA CYS A 157 -5.44 14.25 -19.94
C CYS A 157 -5.23 14.05 -18.43
N GLY A 158 -4.16 14.60 -17.90
CA GLY A 158 -3.84 14.48 -16.49
C GLY A 158 -3.02 15.65 -15.95
N LEU A 159 -3.02 15.81 -14.65
CA LEU A 159 -2.16 16.74 -13.95
C LEU A 159 -1.39 16.05 -12.82
N ALA A 160 -0.18 16.55 -12.55
CA ALA A 160 0.61 16.16 -11.40
C ALA A 160 1.22 17.40 -10.74
N ILE A 161 1.08 17.51 -9.44
CA ILE A 161 1.75 18.52 -8.60
C ILE A 161 3.19 18.05 -8.41
N ILE A 162 4.14 18.86 -8.88
CA ILE A 162 5.56 18.52 -8.87
C ILE A 162 6.23 19.14 -7.65
N ASP A 163 5.83 20.37 -7.31
CA ASP A 163 6.41 21.08 -6.18
C ASP A 163 5.39 21.94 -5.47
N THR A 164 5.64 22.18 -4.18
CA THR A 164 4.79 22.96 -3.29
C THR A 164 5.62 23.96 -2.51
N VAL A 165 5.05 25.13 -2.27
CA VAL A 165 5.64 26.19 -1.44
C VAL A 165 4.80 26.40 -0.17
N ARG A 166 5.44 26.73 0.93
CA ARG A 166 4.76 27.09 2.16
C ARG A 166 3.95 28.38 1.95
N ASP A 167 2.70 28.38 2.38
CA ASP A 167 1.86 29.57 2.32
C ASP A 167 2.35 30.61 3.34
N GLU A 168 2.56 31.84 2.90
CA GLU A 168 3.06 32.93 3.77
C GLU A 168 1.98 33.44 4.72
N HIS A 169 0.69 33.24 4.39
CA HIS A 169 -0.46 33.76 5.13
C HIS A 169 -1.06 32.77 6.10
N PHE A 170 -0.81 31.45 5.90
CA PHE A 170 -1.38 30.39 6.71
C PHE A 170 -0.29 29.42 7.17
N GLU A 171 0.00 29.41 8.47
CA GLU A 171 0.97 28.48 9.06
C GLU A 171 0.60 27.01 8.80
N GLY A 172 1.58 26.22 8.36
CA GLY A 172 1.40 24.79 8.11
C GLY A 172 0.66 24.44 6.82
N VAL A 173 0.25 25.43 6.00
CA VAL A 173 -0.40 25.20 4.72
C VAL A 173 0.62 25.25 3.59
N TRP A 174 0.62 24.21 2.74
CA TRP A 174 1.45 24.12 1.54
C TRP A 174 0.55 24.32 0.32
N ARG A 175 0.97 25.11 -0.64
CA ARG A 175 0.27 25.30 -1.91
C ARG A 175 1.12 24.90 -3.10
N PRO A 176 0.51 24.31 -4.13
CA PRO A 176 1.21 23.97 -5.36
C PRO A 176 1.84 25.21 -6.00
N CYS A 177 3.11 25.10 -6.36
CA CYS A 177 3.84 26.14 -7.10
C CYS A 177 4.29 25.67 -8.49
N LEU A 178 4.38 24.35 -8.68
CA LEU A 178 4.75 23.73 -9.95
C LEU A 178 3.82 22.56 -10.22
N VAL A 179 3.09 22.61 -11.34
CA VAL A 179 2.15 21.58 -11.78
C VAL A 179 2.41 21.25 -13.24
N ASN A 180 2.52 19.98 -13.57
CA ASN A 180 2.57 19.52 -14.95
C ASN A 180 1.17 19.12 -15.40
N PHE A 181 0.75 19.62 -16.55
CA PHE A 181 -0.47 19.28 -17.25
C PHE A 181 -0.13 18.48 -18.50
N TYR A 182 -0.63 17.25 -18.57
CA TYR A 182 -0.32 16.28 -19.62
C TYR A 182 -1.49 16.17 -20.58
N THR A 183 -1.24 16.44 -21.86
CA THR A 183 -2.21 16.29 -22.97
C THR A 183 -1.66 15.34 -24.03
N ASP A 184 -2.49 14.96 -25.02
CA ASP A 184 -2.06 14.11 -26.14
C ASP A 184 -0.86 14.72 -26.91
N ASN A 185 -0.80 16.05 -27.03
CA ASN A 185 0.17 16.75 -27.89
C ASN A 185 1.22 17.57 -27.12
N ALA A 186 1.06 17.76 -25.83
CA ALA A 186 1.99 18.58 -25.05
C ALA A 186 2.06 18.17 -23.57
N VAL A 187 3.21 18.44 -22.97
CA VAL A 187 3.35 18.58 -21.52
C VAL A 187 3.47 20.07 -21.23
N ILE A 188 2.53 20.60 -20.47
CA ILE A 188 2.46 22.01 -20.14
C ILE A 188 2.87 22.20 -18.68
N VAL A 189 3.97 22.86 -18.45
CA VAL A 189 4.51 23.16 -17.13
C VAL A 189 3.87 24.45 -16.64
N LEU A 190 3.08 24.35 -15.60
CA LEU A 190 2.40 25.47 -14.95
C LEU A 190 3.19 25.90 -13.73
N ARG A 191 3.70 27.14 -13.75
CA ARG A 191 4.43 27.77 -12.63
C ARG A 191 3.59 28.87 -12.00
N CYS A 192 3.49 28.85 -10.68
CA CYS A 192 2.78 29.88 -9.93
C CYS A 192 3.73 31.03 -9.57
N HIS A 193 3.40 32.23 -9.98
CA HIS A 193 4.07 33.48 -9.60
C HIS A 193 3.09 34.37 -8.83
N GLY A 194 3.20 34.35 -7.50
CA GLY A 194 2.21 35.00 -6.63
C GLY A 194 0.84 34.30 -6.72
N SER A 195 -0.14 34.94 -7.37
CA SER A 195 -1.49 34.39 -7.60
C SER A 195 -1.74 33.99 -9.06
N LEU A 196 -0.77 34.23 -9.95
CA LEU A 196 -0.93 33.98 -11.38
C LEU A 196 -0.17 32.71 -11.80
N TRP A 197 -0.81 31.92 -12.65
CA TRP A 197 -0.19 30.75 -13.27
C TRP A 197 0.32 31.12 -14.66
N MET A 198 1.54 30.70 -14.97
CA MET A 198 2.16 30.84 -16.29
C MET A 198 2.40 29.45 -16.87
N ALA A 199 2.14 29.30 -18.16
CA ALA A 199 2.28 28.05 -18.91
C ALA A 199 3.54 28.07 -19.76
N GLU A 200 4.37 27.02 -19.65
CA GLU A 200 5.47 26.71 -20.54
C GLU A 200 5.17 25.39 -21.25
N ARG A 201 5.19 25.37 -22.59
CA ARG A 201 4.75 24.25 -23.40
C ARG A 201 5.93 23.46 -23.95
N HIS A 202 5.91 22.14 -23.74
CA HIS A 202 6.82 21.17 -24.33
C HIS A 202 6.02 20.23 -25.25
N ALA A 203 6.43 20.10 -26.52
CA ALA A 203 5.73 19.23 -27.47
C ALA A 203 5.82 17.76 -27.06
N ASN A 204 4.72 17.06 -27.16
CA ASN A 204 4.61 15.62 -26.97
C ASN A 204 4.29 14.96 -28.32
N LYS A 205 5.16 14.08 -28.82
CA LYS A 205 5.00 13.39 -30.11
C LYS A 205 4.27 12.04 -29.98
N MET A 206 3.94 11.59 -28.75
CA MET A 206 3.38 10.25 -28.51
C MET A 206 1.92 10.11 -28.95
N GLY A 207 1.20 11.21 -29.19
CA GLY A 207 -0.24 11.17 -29.48
C GLY A 207 -1.08 10.64 -28.32
N ARG A 208 -0.51 10.61 -27.12
CA ARG A 208 -1.15 10.27 -25.84
C ARG A 208 -0.46 11.01 -24.71
N PRO A 209 -1.15 11.28 -23.57
CA PRO A 209 -0.50 11.89 -22.43
C PRO A 209 0.68 11.05 -21.94
N LEU A 210 1.78 11.69 -21.53
CA LEU A 210 2.92 11.04 -20.88
C LEU A 210 2.60 10.70 -19.43
N MET A 211 1.47 10.06 -19.23
CA MET A 211 0.91 9.67 -17.94
C MET A 211 0.15 8.35 -18.07
N GLU A 212 0.52 7.35 -17.29
CA GLU A 212 -0.11 6.02 -17.28
C GLU A 212 -0.54 5.65 -15.87
N PRO A 213 -1.77 5.12 -15.65
CA PRO A 213 -2.22 4.74 -14.33
C PRO A 213 -1.91 3.27 -14.03
N LEU A 214 -1.46 2.96 -12.82
CA LEU A 214 -1.59 1.63 -12.22
C LEU A 214 -2.91 1.61 -11.46
N ILE A 215 -3.73 0.55 -11.64
CA ILE A 215 -5.13 0.58 -11.21
C ILE A 215 -5.52 -0.72 -10.52
N TRP A 216 -5.86 -0.63 -9.24
CA TRP A 216 -6.39 -1.73 -8.47
C TRP A 216 -7.90 -1.88 -8.64
N ASN A 217 -8.36 -3.10 -8.95
CA ASN A 217 -9.77 -3.49 -8.97
C ASN A 217 -10.63 -2.55 -9.85
N ALA A 218 -10.14 -2.29 -11.08
CA ALA A 218 -10.88 -1.57 -12.09
C ALA A 218 -12.15 -2.34 -12.51
N THR A 219 -13.18 -1.60 -12.88
CA THR A 219 -14.40 -2.13 -13.51
C THR A 219 -14.77 -1.24 -14.69
N ASN A 220 -15.55 -1.77 -15.64
CA ASN A 220 -16.00 -0.99 -16.80
C ASN A 220 -16.69 0.32 -16.42
N SER A 221 -17.38 0.37 -15.27
CA SER A 221 -18.03 1.57 -14.74
C SER A 221 -17.11 2.46 -13.89
N LYS A 222 -15.93 1.96 -13.49
CA LYS A 222 -14.96 2.68 -12.65
C LYS A 222 -13.55 2.40 -13.15
N PRO A 223 -13.14 3.08 -14.21
CA PRO A 223 -11.84 2.85 -14.85
C PRO A 223 -10.66 3.12 -13.93
N PHE A 224 -10.73 4.07 -13.00
CA PHE A 224 -9.69 4.33 -12.00
C PHE A 224 -9.77 3.44 -10.77
N GLY A 225 -10.50 2.32 -10.85
CA GLY A 225 -10.51 1.30 -9.82
C GLY A 225 -11.15 1.71 -8.50
N ARG A 226 -10.80 0.96 -7.45
CA ARG A 226 -11.33 1.17 -6.09
C ARG A 226 -10.28 0.82 -5.05
N SER A 227 -10.16 1.65 -4.04
CA SER A 227 -9.32 1.41 -2.85
C SER A 227 -9.65 0.08 -2.16
N ARG A 228 -8.65 -0.56 -1.57
CA ARG A 228 -8.87 -1.66 -0.62
C ARG A 228 -9.58 -1.19 0.65
N LEU A 229 -9.35 0.06 1.07
CA LEU A 229 -9.98 0.68 2.24
C LEU A 229 -11.40 1.17 1.92
N LYS A 230 -12.25 0.26 1.40
CA LYS A 230 -13.67 0.51 1.10
C LYS A 230 -14.47 0.79 2.38
N LYS A 231 -15.68 1.36 2.24
CA LYS A 231 -16.57 1.63 3.36
C LYS A 231 -16.80 0.41 4.27
N PRO A 232 -17.07 -0.83 3.76
CA PRO A 232 -17.23 -2.00 4.63
C PRO A 232 -15.96 -2.31 5.45
N ILE A 233 -14.77 -2.21 4.85
CA ILE A 233 -13.51 -2.46 5.54
C ILE A 233 -13.29 -1.42 6.65
N ARG A 234 -13.52 -0.14 6.37
CA ARG A 234 -13.42 0.90 7.39
C ARG A 234 -14.43 0.72 8.52
N ALA A 235 -15.65 0.29 8.20
CA ALA A 235 -16.66 0.02 9.22
C ALA A 235 -16.26 -1.13 10.17
N LEU A 236 -15.55 -2.15 9.69
CA LEU A 236 -14.99 -3.20 10.55
C LEU A 236 -13.87 -2.68 11.44
N ILE A 237 -13.04 -1.77 10.93
CA ILE A 237 -12.00 -1.09 11.73
C ILE A 237 -12.66 -0.23 12.82
N ASP A 238 -13.70 0.54 12.47
CA ASP A 238 -14.46 1.35 13.43
C ASP A 238 -15.11 0.49 14.52
N ASP A 239 -15.68 -0.66 14.14
CA ASP A 239 -16.30 -1.60 15.07
C ASP A 239 -15.26 -2.21 16.04
N TYR A 240 -14.08 -2.55 15.54
CA TYR A 240 -12.99 -3.03 16.37
C TYR A 240 -12.49 -1.95 17.35
N VAL A 241 -12.20 -0.74 16.85
CA VAL A 241 -11.74 0.38 17.69
C VAL A 241 -12.74 0.73 18.76
N ARG A 242 -14.04 0.78 18.40
CA ARG A 242 -15.13 0.97 19.37
C ARG A 242 -15.17 -0.11 20.46
N THR A 243 -15.07 -1.39 20.05
CA THR A 243 -15.12 -2.50 21.00
C THR A 243 -13.92 -2.50 21.92
N ALA A 244 -12.71 -2.22 21.39
CA ALA A 244 -11.49 -2.12 22.18
C ALA A 244 -11.53 -0.94 23.16
N ALA A 245 -12.04 0.23 22.73
CA ALA A 245 -12.26 1.36 23.63
C ALA A 245 -13.24 1.02 24.76
N ASN A 246 -14.38 0.38 24.43
CA ASN A 246 -15.35 -0.04 25.44
C ASN A 246 -14.76 -1.06 26.43
N ALA A 247 -13.93 -2.00 25.94
CA ALA A 247 -13.24 -2.96 26.78
C ALA A 247 -12.22 -2.27 27.72
N ALA A 248 -11.47 -1.30 27.22
CA ALA A 248 -10.54 -0.52 28.04
C ALA A 248 -11.27 0.29 29.12
N ILE A 249 -12.38 0.92 28.79
CA ILE A 249 -13.22 1.64 29.75
C ILE A 249 -13.79 0.69 30.79
N ALA A 250 -14.33 -0.46 30.38
CA ALA A 250 -14.87 -1.45 31.29
C ALA A 250 -13.80 -1.97 32.26
N LEU A 251 -12.58 -2.17 31.77
CA LEU A 251 -11.44 -2.64 32.59
C LEU A 251 -11.09 -1.65 33.71
N GLU A 252 -11.14 -0.33 33.43
CA GLU A 252 -10.90 0.71 34.47
C GLU A 252 -11.93 0.63 35.60
N PHE A 253 -13.20 0.35 35.27
CA PHE A 253 -14.24 0.17 36.29
C PHE A 253 -14.15 -1.18 36.99
N ASP A 254 -13.72 -2.23 36.31
CA ASP A 254 -13.62 -3.57 36.90
C ASP A 254 -12.40 -3.72 37.82
N THR A 255 -11.33 -2.95 37.62
CA THR A 255 -10.16 -2.95 38.51
C THR A 255 -10.44 -2.33 39.88
N THR A 256 -11.48 -1.48 39.99
CA THR A 256 -11.91 -0.84 41.24
C THR A 256 -13.38 -1.12 41.53
N PRO A 257 -13.74 -2.36 41.95
CA PRO A 257 -15.13 -2.71 42.17
C PRO A 257 -15.75 -1.82 43.25
N GLN A 258 -16.94 -1.32 42.94
CA GLN A 258 -17.69 -0.48 43.86
C GLN A 258 -18.13 -1.32 45.06
N LYS A 259 -17.73 -0.87 46.26
CA LYS A 259 -18.10 -1.45 47.52
C LYS A 259 -19.29 -0.66 48.08
N TYR A 260 -20.22 -1.34 48.74
CA TYR A 260 -21.30 -0.69 49.46
C TYR A 260 -21.39 -1.22 50.88
N ILE A 261 -21.89 -0.39 51.76
CA ILE A 261 -22.17 -0.73 53.15
C ILE A 261 -23.60 -0.25 53.48
N LEU A 262 -24.36 -1.08 54.09
CA LEU A 262 -25.72 -0.78 54.50
C LEU A 262 -25.86 -0.98 56.01
N GLY A 263 -26.78 -0.24 56.67
CA GLY A 263 -27.08 -0.39 58.10
C GLY A 263 -26.05 0.28 59.03
N VAL A 264 -25.28 1.25 58.55
CA VAL A 264 -24.37 2.08 59.36
C VAL A 264 -25.10 3.34 59.84
N THR A 265 -24.59 3.92 60.93
CA THR A 265 -25.07 5.24 61.43
C THR A 265 -24.42 6.35 60.63
N ASP A 266 -24.97 7.58 60.66
CA ASP A 266 -24.45 8.76 59.95
C ASP A 266 -23.01 9.06 60.38
N GLU A 267 -22.70 8.90 61.70
CA GLU A 267 -21.33 9.10 62.20
C GLU A 267 -20.33 8.08 61.61
N GLN A 268 -20.73 6.82 61.50
CA GLN A 268 -19.94 5.76 60.89
C GLN A 268 -19.74 5.99 59.40
N TYR A 269 -20.81 6.47 58.73
CA TYR A 269 -20.76 6.85 57.30
C TYR A 269 -19.74 7.96 57.08
N ASP A 270 -19.82 9.06 57.86
CA ASP A 270 -18.89 10.17 57.76
C ASP A 270 -17.42 9.77 58.01
N ALA A 271 -17.20 8.90 58.97
CA ALA A 271 -15.87 8.35 59.30
C ALA A 271 -15.29 7.53 58.11
N ILE A 272 -16.14 6.76 57.42
CA ILE A 272 -15.75 5.95 56.27
C ILE A 272 -15.49 6.83 55.05
N VAL A 273 -16.36 7.80 54.77
CA VAL A 273 -16.24 8.71 53.58
C VAL A 273 -15.08 9.69 53.76
N SER A 274 -14.81 10.16 54.98
CA SER A 274 -13.66 11.07 55.24
C SER A 274 -12.29 10.41 54.96
N ASN A 275 -12.19 9.07 55.00
CA ASN A 275 -10.98 8.32 54.82
C ASN A 275 -10.92 7.64 53.42
N LYS A 276 -11.22 8.39 52.34
CA LYS A 276 -11.35 7.93 50.95
C LYS A 276 -10.19 7.05 50.48
N PHE A 277 -8.96 7.37 50.84
CA PHE A 277 -7.78 6.65 50.37
C PHE A 277 -7.71 5.21 50.92
N LYS A 278 -8.02 5.01 52.20
CA LYS A 278 -8.03 3.67 52.81
C LYS A 278 -9.18 2.81 52.31
N THR A 279 -10.34 3.43 52.06
CA THR A 279 -11.53 2.75 51.53
C THR A 279 -11.29 2.25 50.10
N TYR A 280 -10.53 2.98 49.30
CA TYR A 280 -10.24 2.63 47.90
C TYR A 280 -9.20 1.49 47.79
N MET A 281 -8.20 1.45 48.67
CA MET A 281 -7.06 0.50 48.59
C MET A 281 -7.29 -0.83 49.35
N GLY A 282 -8.55 -1.22 49.62
CA GLY A 282 -8.84 -2.55 50.19
C GLY A 282 -8.57 -2.69 51.69
N ALA A 283 -8.57 -1.58 52.42
CA ALA A 283 -8.44 -1.61 53.87
C ALA A 283 -9.64 -2.33 54.52
N LEU A 284 -9.38 -3.04 55.60
CA LEU A 284 -10.41 -3.66 56.40
C LEU A 284 -11.36 -2.57 56.93
N MET A 285 -12.64 -2.63 56.53
CA MET A 285 -13.68 -1.79 57.09
C MET A 285 -14.32 -2.53 58.27
N ALA A 286 -14.34 -1.92 59.45
CA ALA A 286 -15.05 -2.41 60.62
C ALA A 286 -16.15 -1.42 60.98
N ALA A 287 -17.36 -1.88 61.14
CA ALA A 287 -18.50 -1.12 61.65
C ALA A 287 -19.25 -1.94 62.66
N THR A 288 -19.79 -1.29 63.70
CA THR A 288 -20.57 -1.92 64.75
C THR A 288 -22.06 -1.91 64.38
N SER A 289 -22.89 -2.74 65.03
CA SER A 289 -24.33 -2.71 64.87
C SER A 289 -24.90 -1.32 65.14
N ASN A 290 -25.93 -0.94 64.36
CA ASN A 290 -26.63 0.31 64.53
C ASN A 290 -27.44 0.27 65.81
N PRO A 291 -27.16 1.12 66.86
CA PRO A 291 -27.85 1.05 68.10
C PRO A 291 -29.31 1.48 68.04
N GLU A 292 -29.72 2.21 67.03
CA GLU A 292 -31.12 2.66 66.84
C GLU A 292 -32.02 1.61 66.24
N THR A 293 -31.51 0.84 65.28
CA THR A 293 -32.28 -0.14 64.51
C THR A 293 -31.97 -1.58 64.90
N GLY A 294 -30.89 -1.82 65.62
CA GLY A 294 -30.39 -3.16 65.96
C GLY A 294 -29.84 -3.94 64.75
N ALA A 295 -29.74 -3.31 63.59
CA ALA A 295 -29.28 -3.95 62.37
C ALA A 295 -27.77 -4.09 62.34
N ASN A 296 -27.27 -5.23 61.90
CA ASN A 296 -25.87 -5.43 61.66
C ASN A 296 -25.48 -4.82 60.30
N PRO A 297 -24.35 -4.11 60.19
CA PRO A 297 -23.84 -3.61 58.93
C PRO A 297 -23.63 -4.74 57.89
N VAL A 298 -24.12 -4.55 56.70
CA VAL A 298 -23.92 -5.48 55.59
C VAL A 298 -22.91 -4.84 54.61
N PHE A 299 -21.78 -5.50 54.46
CA PHE A 299 -20.80 -5.14 53.47
C PHE A 299 -21.05 -5.94 52.19
N GLY A 300 -20.99 -5.27 51.09
CA GLY A 300 -21.08 -5.92 49.80
C GLY A 300 -20.19 -5.25 48.76
N GLN A 301 -20.01 -5.94 47.68
CA GLN A 301 -19.32 -5.48 46.53
C GLN A 301 -20.19 -5.74 45.31
N LEU A 302 -20.31 -4.79 44.40
CA LEU A 302 -20.99 -5.03 43.14
C LEU A 302 -20.22 -6.08 42.34
N ALA A 303 -20.96 -6.94 41.65
CA ALA A 303 -20.32 -7.95 40.78
C ALA A 303 -19.45 -7.28 39.77
N GLN A 304 -18.25 -7.82 39.58
CA GLN A 304 -17.35 -7.39 38.52
C GLN A 304 -17.96 -7.69 37.15
N GLY A 305 -17.71 -6.83 36.21
CA GLY A 305 -18.11 -7.04 34.82
C GLY A 305 -17.37 -8.23 34.21
N ASN A 306 -17.88 -8.74 33.09
CA ASN A 306 -17.23 -9.79 32.33
C ASN A 306 -16.71 -9.21 31.03
N LEU A 307 -15.40 -9.21 30.84
CA LEU A 307 -14.72 -8.73 29.60
C LEU A 307 -14.77 -9.75 28.47
N GLN A 308 -15.14 -11.00 28.74
CA GLN A 308 -15.17 -12.07 27.73
C GLN A 308 -16.00 -11.72 26.48
N PRO A 309 -17.21 -11.10 26.58
CA PRO A 309 -17.97 -10.68 25.40
C PRO A 309 -17.25 -9.67 24.51
N HIS A 310 -16.44 -8.78 25.09
CA HIS A 310 -15.62 -7.83 24.31
C HIS A 310 -14.52 -8.56 23.54
N VAL A 311 -13.84 -9.52 24.17
CA VAL A 311 -12.81 -10.35 23.55
C VAL A 311 -13.39 -11.18 22.39
N GLU A 312 -14.54 -11.80 22.60
CA GLU A 312 -15.24 -12.58 21.58
C GLU A 312 -15.68 -11.70 20.41
N LYS A 313 -16.23 -10.53 20.69
CA LYS A 313 -16.61 -9.56 19.65
C LYS A 313 -15.39 -9.10 18.83
N MET A 314 -14.25 -8.77 19.48
CA MET A 314 -13.02 -8.41 18.79
C MET A 314 -12.51 -9.55 17.88
N ARG A 315 -12.53 -10.80 18.36
CA ARG A 315 -12.16 -11.98 17.55
C ARG A 315 -13.08 -12.16 16.35
N MET A 316 -14.39 -12.02 16.55
CA MET A 316 -15.38 -12.10 15.46
C MET A 316 -15.13 -11.00 14.42
N THR A 317 -14.95 -9.76 14.84
CA THR A 317 -14.67 -8.63 13.93
C THR A 317 -13.36 -8.84 13.17
N ALA A 318 -12.31 -9.36 13.83
CA ALA A 318 -11.04 -9.70 13.19
C ALA A 318 -11.21 -10.80 12.12
N THR A 319 -11.99 -11.83 12.39
CA THR A 319 -12.28 -12.89 11.42
C THR A 319 -13.07 -12.34 10.21
N GLN A 320 -14.05 -11.47 10.44
CA GLN A 320 -14.79 -10.80 9.37
C GLN A 320 -13.88 -9.89 8.52
N PHE A 321 -12.96 -9.17 9.18
CA PHE A 321 -12.00 -8.32 8.49
C PHE A 321 -11.03 -9.15 7.63
N ALA A 322 -10.49 -10.25 8.16
CA ALA A 322 -9.64 -11.18 7.43
C ALA A 322 -10.36 -11.72 6.18
N ALA A 323 -11.60 -12.21 6.34
CA ALA A 323 -12.41 -12.70 5.24
C ALA A 323 -12.70 -11.62 4.18
N ALA A 324 -13.02 -10.39 4.60
CA ALA A 324 -13.34 -9.28 3.70
C ALA A 324 -12.12 -8.74 2.94
N THR A 325 -10.91 -8.93 3.47
CA THR A 325 -9.65 -8.46 2.88
C THR A 325 -8.86 -9.56 2.18
N GLY A 326 -9.22 -10.84 2.36
CA GLY A 326 -8.47 -11.99 1.87
C GLY A 326 -7.16 -12.24 2.65
N LEU A 327 -7.01 -11.61 3.82
CA LEU A 327 -5.92 -11.87 4.75
C LEU A 327 -6.18 -13.15 5.54
N THR A 328 -5.14 -13.74 6.11
CA THR A 328 -5.30 -14.82 7.07
C THR A 328 -5.71 -14.26 8.45
N VAL A 329 -6.36 -15.07 9.26
CA VAL A 329 -6.75 -14.67 10.63
C VAL A 329 -5.51 -14.35 11.48
N THR A 330 -4.40 -15.02 11.18
CA THR A 330 -3.10 -14.79 11.82
C THR A 330 -2.52 -13.42 11.45
N ASP A 331 -2.71 -12.94 10.21
CA ASP A 331 -2.24 -11.62 9.79
C ASP A 331 -2.89 -10.48 10.60
N VAL A 332 -4.12 -10.68 11.07
CA VAL A 332 -4.86 -9.69 11.87
C VAL A 332 -4.67 -9.87 13.39
N GLY A 333 -3.78 -10.77 13.80
CA GLY A 333 -3.37 -10.92 15.20
C GLY A 333 -4.26 -11.84 16.04
N VAL A 334 -5.15 -12.63 15.43
CA VAL A 334 -5.91 -13.65 16.14
C VAL A 334 -5.12 -14.95 16.14
N VAL A 335 -4.60 -15.31 17.30
CA VAL A 335 -3.96 -16.62 17.53
C VAL A 335 -5.06 -17.58 18.00
N ASN A 336 -5.30 -18.63 17.23
CA ASN A 336 -6.14 -19.76 17.66
C ASN A 336 -5.24 -20.92 18.08
N ASP A 337 -5.56 -21.57 19.18
CA ASP A 337 -4.85 -22.78 19.62
C ASP A 337 -4.95 -23.95 18.62
N ALA A 338 -5.92 -23.86 17.72
CA ALA A 338 -6.13 -24.79 16.59
C ALA A 338 -5.46 -24.33 15.29
N ASN A 339 -4.41 -23.50 15.35
CA ASN A 339 -3.68 -23.09 14.14
C ASN A 339 -3.09 -24.31 13.41
N PRO A 340 -3.22 -24.36 12.08
CA PRO A 340 -2.64 -25.44 11.29
C PRO A 340 -1.12 -25.44 11.49
N THR A 341 -0.60 -26.57 11.90
CA THR A 341 0.84 -26.78 12.14
C THR A 341 1.58 -27.23 10.89
N SER A 342 0.86 -27.58 9.80
CA SER A 342 1.48 -28.04 8.55
C SER A 342 1.70 -26.89 7.57
N SER A 343 2.81 -26.93 6.84
CA SER A 343 3.15 -25.98 5.77
C SER A 343 2.06 -25.89 4.70
N ASP A 344 1.44 -27.02 4.36
CA ASP A 344 0.39 -27.10 3.34
C ASP A 344 -0.88 -26.37 3.77
N ALA A 345 -1.23 -26.44 5.06
CA ALA A 345 -2.39 -25.74 5.59
C ALA A 345 -2.16 -24.20 5.63
N ILE A 346 -0.94 -23.75 5.91
CA ILE A 346 -0.55 -22.34 5.84
C ILE A 346 -0.62 -21.83 4.39
N LEU A 347 -0.12 -22.62 3.44
CA LEU A 347 -0.20 -22.29 2.01
C LEU A 347 -1.67 -22.22 1.55
N ALA A 348 -2.51 -23.17 1.93
CA ALA A 348 -3.93 -23.17 1.60
C ALA A 348 -4.67 -21.93 2.13
N GLN A 349 -4.37 -21.50 3.35
CA GLN A 349 -4.94 -20.27 3.92
C GLN A 349 -4.52 -19.00 3.17
N SER A 350 -3.31 -18.96 2.63
CA SER A 350 -2.79 -17.81 1.89
C SER A 350 -3.22 -17.76 0.42
N GLN A 351 -3.90 -18.81 -0.10
CA GLN A 351 -4.24 -18.94 -1.51
C GLN A 351 -5.06 -17.75 -2.05
N THR A 352 -6.02 -17.26 -1.29
CA THR A 352 -6.84 -16.10 -1.69
C THR A 352 -5.96 -14.86 -1.89
N LEU A 353 -4.99 -14.64 -1.01
CA LEU A 353 -4.06 -13.52 -1.11
C LEU A 353 -3.12 -13.66 -2.32
N VAL A 354 -2.70 -14.89 -2.63
CA VAL A 354 -1.90 -15.18 -3.83
C VAL A 354 -2.66 -14.86 -5.11
N LEU A 355 -3.94 -15.26 -5.21
CA LEU A 355 -4.78 -14.96 -6.36
C LEU A 355 -5.01 -13.44 -6.52
N LEU A 356 -5.22 -12.71 -5.43
CA LEU A 356 -5.34 -11.25 -5.45
C LEU A 356 -4.03 -10.59 -5.92
N ALA A 357 -2.88 -11.10 -5.50
CA ALA A 357 -1.57 -10.60 -5.94
C ALA A 357 -1.31 -10.88 -7.42
N GLN A 358 -1.69 -12.07 -7.91
CA GLN A 358 -1.61 -12.39 -9.34
C GLN A 358 -2.48 -11.45 -10.18
N GLN A 359 -3.72 -11.19 -9.74
CA GLN A 359 -4.61 -10.24 -10.41
C GLN A 359 -4.02 -8.82 -10.44
N LEU A 360 -3.43 -8.37 -9.32
CA LEU A 360 -2.73 -7.08 -9.23
C LEU A 360 -1.55 -7.03 -10.20
N ASN A 361 -0.71 -8.08 -10.22
CA ASN A 361 0.46 -8.18 -11.09
C ASN A 361 0.08 -8.17 -12.57
N THR A 362 -1.04 -8.81 -12.95
CA THR A 362 -1.53 -8.79 -14.33
C THR A 362 -1.88 -7.35 -14.77
N GLY A 363 -2.68 -6.64 -13.99
CA GLY A 363 -3.05 -5.25 -14.31
C GLY A 363 -1.84 -4.30 -14.33
N ASN A 364 -0.98 -4.41 -13.32
CA ASN A 364 0.22 -3.58 -13.25
C ASN A 364 1.26 -3.97 -14.30
N GLY A 365 1.29 -5.23 -14.74
CA GLY A 365 2.14 -5.70 -15.81
C GLY A 365 1.86 -4.98 -17.13
N ASP A 366 0.60 -4.85 -17.50
CA ASP A 366 0.17 -4.12 -18.71
C ASP A 366 0.51 -2.63 -18.62
N ALA A 367 0.28 -2.00 -17.47
CA ALA A 367 0.62 -0.60 -17.23
C ALA A 367 2.14 -0.36 -17.28
N LEU A 368 2.93 -1.20 -16.60
CA LEU A 368 4.39 -1.12 -16.63
C LEU A 368 4.97 -1.36 -18.02
N ARG A 369 4.42 -2.29 -18.79
CA ARG A 369 4.76 -2.48 -20.22
C ARG A 369 4.55 -1.17 -21.00
N THR A 370 3.38 -0.55 -20.84
CA THR A 370 3.08 0.73 -21.49
C THR A 370 4.05 1.83 -21.08
N ILE A 371 4.36 1.92 -19.79
CA ILE A 371 5.36 2.87 -19.24
C ILE A 371 6.73 2.63 -19.88
N ALA A 372 7.17 1.38 -19.97
CA ALA A 372 8.47 1.05 -20.54
C ALA A 372 8.55 1.37 -22.04
N CYS A 373 7.50 1.08 -22.84
CA CYS A 373 7.42 1.46 -24.23
C CYS A 373 7.48 2.99 -24.39
N MET A 374 6.68 3.73 -23.59
CA MET A 374 6.71 5.19 -23.62
C MET A 374 8.09 5.73 -23.21
N ALA A 375 8.73 5.15 -22.21
CA ALA A 375 10.04 5.58 -21.74
C ALA A 375 11.13 5.39 -22.81
N GLN A 376 11.13 4.27 -23.52
CA GLN A 376 12.03 4.03 -24.65
C GLN A 376 11.79 5.05 -25.79
N ALA A 377 10.53 5.28 -26.13
CA ALA A 377 10.17 6.24 -27.16
C ALA A 377 10.57 7.68 -26.79
N VAL A 378 10.36 8.09 -25.53
CA VAL A 378 10.82 9.39 -25.00
C VAL A 378 12.34 9.52 -25.04
N ALA A 379 13.06 8.49 -24.60
CA ALA A 379 14.53 8.50 -24.59
C ALA A 379 15.12 8.62 -26.00
N ARG A 380 14.47 8.04 -27.01
CA ARG A 380 14.88 8.10 -28.41
C ARG A 380 14.30 9.31 -29.15
N GLY A 381 13.33 10.01 -28.60
CA GLY A 381 12.63 11.12 -29.26
C GLY A 381 11.74 10.68 -30.43
N CYS A 382 11.31 9.40 -30.46
CA CYS A 382 10.46 8.80 -31.49
C CYS A 382 9.01 8.61 -30.98
N THR A 383 8.11 8.12 -31.85
CA THR A 383 6.74 7.75 -31.50
C THR A 383 6.66 6.27 -31.08
N LEU A 384 5.55 5.86 -30.45
CA LEU A 384 5.32 4.46 -30.09
C LEU A 384 5.27 3.53 -31.31
N ALA A 385 4.79 4.03 -32.47
CA ALA A 385 4.69 3.26 -33.70
C ALA A 385 6.06 2.98 -34.36
N GLU A 386 7.09 3.74 -33.98
CA GLU A 386 8.47 3.59 -34.49
C GLU A 386 9.31 2.64 -33.63
N LEU A 387 8.72 2.07 -32.54
CA LEU A 387 9.38 1.02 -31.76
C LEU A 387 9.41 -0.29 -32.59
N THR A 388 10.52 -1.02 -32.48
CA THR A 388 10.63 -2.35 -33.08
C THR A 388 9.69 -3.36 -32.40
N GLU A 389 9.42 -4.50 -33.05
CA GLU A 389 8.61 -5.58 -32.46
C GLU A 389 9.20 -6.08 -31.14
N ASP A 390 10.53 -6.19 -31.03
CA ASP A 390 11.23 -6.59 -29.82
C ASP A 390 11.06 -5.57 -28.69
N GLU A 391 11.14 -4.28 -28.99
CA GLU A 391 10.95 -3.18 -28.03
C GLU A 391 9.49 -3.07 -27.59
N ALA A 392 8.53 -3.40 -28.43
CA ALA A 392 7.09 -3.43 -28.12
C ALA A 392 6.68 -4.73 -27.41
N GLY A 393 7.42 -5.82 -27.64
CA GLY A 393 7.18 -7.16 -27.12
C GLY A 393 7.65 -7.39 -25.67
N ILE A 394 8.06 -6.35 -24.96
CA ILE A 394 8.49 -6.42 -23.56
C ILE A 394 7.32 -6.72 -22.63
N MET A 395 7.62 -7.45 -21.54
CA MET A 395 6.68 -7.72 -20.47
C MET A 395 7.31 -7.40 -19.11
N ALA A 396 6.50 -6.93 -18.17
CA ALA A 396 6.93 -6.76 -16.80
C ALA A 396 7.00 -8.13 -16.10
N HIS A 397 8.09 -8.37 -15.41
CA HIS A 397 8.32 -9.59 -14.64
C HIS A 397 8.06 -9.33 -13.15
N PHE A 398 7.41 -10.28 -12.49
CA PHE A 398 7.11 -10.24 -11.06
C PHE A 398 7.56 -11.53 -10.39
N LYS A 399 8.07 -11.43 -9.18
CA LYS A 399 8.36 -12.62 -8.36
C LYS A 399 7.07 -13.38 -8.06
N ASN A 400 7.19 -14.71 -7.90
CA ASN A 400 6.04 -15.55 -7.60
C ASN A 400 5.38 -15.13 -6.25
N PRO A 401 4.12 -14.67 -6.24
CA PRO A 401 3.46 -14.23 -5.03
C PRO A 401 3.18 -15.35 -4.01
N ALA A 402 3.22 -16.61 -4.42
CA ALA A 402 3.05 -17.75 -3.51
C ALA A 402 4.27 -17.97 -2.61
N MET A 403 5.45 -17.45 -3.00
CA MET A 403 6.73 -17.62 -2.27
C MET A 403 6.93 -19.08 -1.77
N PRO A 404 6.90 -20.07 -2.65
CA PRO A 404 7.08 -21.46 -2.24
C PRO A 404 8.47 -21.63 -1.61
N SER A 405 8.62 -22.61 -0.72
CA SER A 405 9.94 -22.89 -0.13
C SER A 405 10.93 -23.33 -1.21
N VAL A 406 12.17 -22.86 -1.11
CA VAL A 406 13.26 -23.18 -2.06
C VAL A 406 13.41 -24.70 -2.25
N ALA A 407 13.20 -25.49 -1.19
CA ALA A 407 13.29 -26.94 -1.27
C ALA A 407 12.23 -27.56 -2.20
N VAL A 408 10.98 -27.09 -2.13
CA VAL A 408 9.88 -27.58 -2.97
C VAL A 408 10.07 -27.16 -4.43
N THR A 409 10.50 -25.93 -4.68
CA THR A 409 10.75 -25.45 -6.04
C THR A 409 11.98 -26.09 -6.66
N ALA A 410 13.05 -26.30 -5.89
CA ALA A 410 14.25 -26.99 -6.36
C ALA A 410 13.95 -28.46 -6.73
N ASP A 411 13.20 -29.19 -5.91
CA ASP A 411 12.81 -30.57 -6.22
C ASP A 411 11.96 -30.65 -7.49
N ALA A 412 11.00 -29.73 -7.67
CA ALA A 412 10.20 -29.65 -8.89
C ALA A 412 11.07 -29.30 -10.11
N ALA A 413 11.96 -28.31 -10.00
CA ALA A 413 12.85 -27.89 -11.07
C ALA A 413 13.81 -29.02 -11.50
N ILE A 414 14.40 -29.75 -10.55
CA ILE A 414 15.29 -30.88 -10.81
C ILE A 414 14.53 -32.00 -11.54
N LYS A 415 13.28 -32.30 -11.14
CA LYS A 415 12.46 -33.32 -11.83
C LYS A 415 12.14 -32.92 -13.27
N ILE A 416 11.86 -31.64 -13.54
CA ILE A 416 11.64 -31.15 -14.90
C ILE A 416 12.95 -31.23 -15.71
N ALA A 417 14.07 -30.82 -15.13
CA ALA A 417 15.38 -30.85 -15.78
C ALA A 417 15.86 -32.29 -16.08
N SER A 418 15.47 -33.28 -15.29
CA SER A 418 15.79 -34.69 -15.58
C SER A 418 15.10 -35.22 -16.84
N GLU A 419 13.91 -34.71 -17.15
CA GLU A 419 13.16 -35.08 -18.37
C GLU A 419 13.52 -34.17 -19.57
N ARG A 420 13.94 -32.92 -19.30
CA ARG A 420 14.32 -31.92 -20.31
C ARG A 420 15.66 -31.29 -19.94
N HIS A 421 16.75 -31.93 -20.35
CA HIS A 421 18.12 -31.49 -20.01
C HIS A 421 18.42 -30.05 -20.43
N GLU A 422 17.88 -29.59 -21.57
CA GLU A 422 18.04 -28.22 -22.04
C GLU A 422 17.40 -27.18 -21.10
N PHE A 423 16.38 -27.58 -20.34
CA PHE A 423 15.71 -26.70 -19.38
C PHE A 423 16.64 -26.24 -18.23
N ALA A 424 17.57 -27.10 -17.81
CA ALA A 424 18.53 -26.77 -16.75
C ALA A 424 19.42 -25.56 -17.06
N SER A 425 19.61 -25.22 -18.35
CA SER A 425 20.41 -24.08 -18.80
C SER A 425 19.60 -22.79 -18.99
N THR A 426 18.29 -22.81 -18.72
CA THR A 426 17.41 -21.67 -18.93
C THR A 426 17.29 -20.79 -17.68
N ASP A 427 17.00 -19.49 -17.91
CA ASP A 427 16.73 -18.53 -16.84
C ASP A 427 15.55 -18.96 -15.98
N THR A 428 14.51 -19.51 -16.63
CA THR A 428 13.31 -20.02 -15.96
C THR A 428 13.63 -21.12 -14.95
N PHE A 429 14.63 -21.98 -15.24
CA PHE A 429 15.08 -22.99 -14.28
C PHE A 429 15.71 -22.36 -13.03
N LEU A 430 16.58 -21.37 -13.22
CA LEU A 430 17.22 -20.65 -12.12
C LEU A 430 16.22 -19.86 -11.30
N GLU A 431 15.23 -19.22 -11.94
CA GLU A 431 14.12 -18.54 -11.28
C GLU A 431 13.26 -19.50 -10.44
N MET A 432 12.95 -20.68 -10.96
CA MET A 432 12.20 -21.70 -10.21
C MET A 432 12.93 -22.18 -8.96
N ILE A 433 14.26 -22.24 -8.99
CA ILE A 433 15.08 -22.58 -7.81
C ILE A 433 15.10 -21.43 -6.80
N GLY A 434 14.78 -20.18 -7.22
CA GLY A 434 14.67 -19.04 -6.34
C GLY A 434 15.76 -17.99 -6.49
N PHE A 435 16.59 -18.09 -7.55
CA PHE A 435 17.55 -17.04 -7.88
C PHE A 435 16.80 -15.81 -8.44
N ASP A 436 17.25 -14.63 -8.05
CA ASP A 436 16.74 -13.39 -8.64
C ASP A 436 17.45 -13.06 -9.97
N GLN A 437 16.89 -12.09 -10.72
CA GLN A 437 17.43 -11.67 -12.00
C GLN A 437 18.88 -11.16 -11.93
N ALA A 438 19.32 -10.60 -10.80
CA ALA A 438 20.69 -10.15 -10.62
C ALA A 438 21.66 -11.32 -10.46
N ASP A 439 21.24 -12.34 -9.70
CA ASP A 439 22.01 -13.57 -9.51
C ASP A 439 22.08 -14.39 -10.81
N ILE A 440 20.99 -14.48 -11.56
CA ILE A 440 20.94 -15.15 -12.87
C ILE A 440 21.93 -14.51 -13.85
N ARG A 441 21.96 -13.18 -13.94
CA ARG A 441 22.95 -12.47 -14.77
C ARG A 441 24.38 -12.74 -14.32
N ARG A 442 24.63 -12.80 -13.03
CA ARG A 442 25.94 -13.09 -12.46
C ARG A 442 26.40 -14.51 -12.77
N ILE A 443 25.52 -15.49 -12.67
CA ILE A 443 25.76 -16.88 -13.03
C ILE A 443 26.13 -16.98 -14.52
N LYS A 444 25.33 -16.39 -15.40
CA LYS A 444 25.59 -16.41 -16.84
C LYS A 444 26.92 -15.76 -17.24
N VAL A 445 27.27 -14.64 -16.64
CA VAL A 445 28.57 -13.99 -16.89
C VAL A 445 29.73 -14.87 -16.44
N GLN A 446 29.58 -15.59 -15.33
CA GLN A 446 30.58 -16.55 -14.86
C GLN A 446 30.70 -17.76 -15.79
N GLU A 447 29.58 -18.32 -16.21
CA GLU A 447 29.56 -19.46 -17.17
C GLU A 447 30.19 -19.08 -18.51
N GLN A 448 29.90 -17.88 -19.03
CA GLN A 448 30.53 -17.39 -20.26
C GLN A 448 32.04 -17.23 -20.12
N ARG A 449 32.52 -16.73 -18.97
CA ARG A 449 33.97 -16.63 -18.69
C ARG A 449 34.62 -18.00 -18.63
N VAL A 450 34.02 -18.97 -17.94
CA VAL A 450 34.54 -20.35 -17.85
C VAL A 450 34.58 -21.00 -19.24
N ARG A 451 33.50 -20.85 -20.03
CA ARG A 451 33.45 -21.38 -21.40
C ARG A 451 34.50 -20.73 -22.33
N GLY A 452 34.68 -19.40 -22.17
CA GLY A 452 35.72 -18.69 -22.91
C GLY A 452 37.15 -19.15 -22.55
N GLN A 453 37.40 -19.43 -21.27
CA GLN A 453 38.70 -20.00 -20.82
C GLN A 453 38.93 -21.41 -21.33
N GLN A 454 37.88 -22.25 -21.34
CA GLN A 454 37.96 -23.63 -21.89
C GLN A 454 38.30 -23.62 -23.40
N ILE A 455 37.64 -22.74 -24.19
CA ILE A 455 37.93 -22.63 -25.62
C ILE A 455 39.38 -22.14 -25.86
N LEU A 456 39.88 -21.23 -25.04
CA LEU A 456 41.29 -20.77 -25.14
C LEU A 456 42.29 -21.89 -24.83
N MET A 457 42.02 -22.72 -23.79
CA MET A 457 42.85 -23.86 -23.46
C MET A 457 42.82 -24.94 -24.56
N GLU A 458 41.64 -25.24 -25.12
CA GLU A 458 41.50 -26.19 -26.23
C GLU A 458 42.21 -25.72 -27.49
N THR A 459 42.24 -24.41 -27.77
CA THR A 459 42.99 -23.85 -28.90
C THR A 459 44.51 -23.84 -28.66
N GLU A 460 44.98 -23.61 -27.45
CA GLU A 460 46.41 -23.69 -27.10
C GLU A 460 46.92 -25.15 -27.14
N ASP A 461 46.10 -26.16 -26.73
CA ASP A 461 46.42 -27.57 -26.80
C ASP A 461 46.41 -28.07 -28.25
N ALA A 462 45.55 -27.53 -29.12
CA ALA A 462 45.51 -27.86 -30.54
C ALA A 462 46.74 -27.32 -31.31
N ASP A 463 47.21 -26.12 -30.96
CA ASP A 463 48.38 -25.50 -31.57
C ASP A 463 49.72 -26.16 -31.10
N ASN A 464 49.71 -26.81 -29.93
CA ASN A 464 50.86 -27.50 -29.35
C ASN A 464 50.90 -29.05 -29.68
N SER A 465 50.01 -29.52 -30.54
CA SER A 465 50.07 -30.92 -31.00
C SER A 465 51.21 -31.02 -32.03
N PRO A 466 52.29 -31.81 -31.79
CA PRO A 466 53.36 -31.96 -32.77
C PRO A 466 52.79 -32.73 -33.97
N ASP A 467 52.97 -32.18 -35.16
CA ASP A 467 52.79 -32.85 -36.45
C ASP A 467 53.52 -34.17 -36.41
N MET A 468 52.81 -35.28 -36.28
CA MET A 468 53.37 -36.60 -36.51
C MET A 468 53.27 -36.87 -38.00
N GLU A 469 54.38 -36.62 -38.73
CA GLU A 469 54.68 -37.22 -40.00
C GLU A 469 54.96 -38.73 -39.86
#